data_1dd4d99e79e6db5341c6c6a825fb3167
#
_entry.id   1dd4d99e79e6db5341c6c6a825fb3167
#
_cell.length_a   1.000
_cell.length_b   1.000
_cell.length_c   1.000
_cell.angle_alpha   90.00
_cell.angle_beta   90.00
_cell.angle_gamma   90.00
#
_symmetry.space_group_name_H-M   'P 1'
#
loop_
_entity.id
_entity.type
_entity.pdbx_description
1 polymer ?
#
loop_
_entity_poly.entity_id
_entity_poly.type
_entity_poly.pdbx_seq_one_letter_code
_entity_poly.pdbx_strand_id
1 'polypeptide(L)'
;ECLQTADLVLIGLATLAVTLLGLLGPKLNNIVFSDVVESGSVRLVAAMLIFLICVAISTALMKSVQLLLMARISTKLEISVQSAAMMRILSLPASFFKKYSSGELYQRTEYINDICGLMVSAVLSTGLTSVFSLTYLSQIFIYAPSLVAPALLVIFATLLLSLVTTLVQARNTKRQMEAAVKESGVSYALISGVQK
;
A
#
# COMPACT_ATOMS: atom_id res chain seq x y z
N GLU A 1 -13.08 -17.05 8.20
CA GLU A 1 -12.03 -17.60 9.12
C GLU A 1 -10.60 -17.53 8.56
N CYS A 2 -10.38 -16.87 7.42
CA CYS A 2 -9.06 -16.77 6.80
C CYS A 2 -8.07 -15.82 7.49
N LEU A 3 -8.56 -14.82 8.21
CA LEU A 3 -7.73 -13.91 9.00
C LEU A 3 -7.85 -14.31 10.48
N GLN A 4 -6.75 -14.81 11.02
CA GLN A 4 -6.64 -14.98 12.47
C GLN A 4 -6.56 -13.58 13.10
N THR A 5 -7.35 -13.31 14.13
CA THR A 5 -7.32 -12.05 14.89
C THR A 5 -5.90 -11.70 15.36
N ALA A 6 -5.08 -12.73 15.60
CA ALA A 6 -3.66 -12.58 15.95
C ALA A 6 -2.83 -11.90 14.86
N ASP A 7 -3.06 -12.21 13.57
CA ASP A 7 -2.33 -11.61 12.44
C ASP A 7 -2.66 -10.10 12.33
N LEU A 8 -3.92 -9.72 12.56
CA LEU A 8 -4.36 -8.30 12.56
C LEU A 8 -3.79 -7.53 13.75
N VAL A 9 -3.77 -8.14 14.93
CA VAL A 9 -3.18 -7.53 16.13
C VAL A 9 -1.67 -7.33 15.94
N LEU A 10 -0.96 -8.32 15.39
CA LEU A 10 0.47 -8.22 15.12
C LEU A 10 0.82 -7.09 14.14
N ILE A 11 0.05 -6.93 13.05
CA ILE A 11 0.23 -5.81 12.12
C ILE A 11 -0.08 -4.48 12.81
N GLY A 12 -1.16 -4.40 13.58
CA GLY A 12 -1.50 -3.20 14.33
C GLY A 12 -0.38 -2.78 15.29
N LEU A 13 0.17 -3.73 16.04
CA LEU A 13 1.30 -3.50 16.93
C LEU A 13 2.57 -3.08 16.18
N ALA A 14 2.90 -3.76 15.08
CA ALA A 14 4.05 -3.40 14.26
C ALA A 14 3.92 -1.99 13.68
N THR A 15 2.73 -1.63 13.17
CA THR A 15 2.46 -0.30 12.63
C THR A 15 2.53 0.77 13.71
N LEU A 16 1.98 0.49 14.89
CA LEU A 16 2.07 1.37 16.05
C LEU A 16 3.53 1.59 16.47
N ALA A 17 4.33 0.52 16.53
CA ALA A 17 5.75 0.62 16.87
C ALA A 17 6.53 1.45 15.85
N VAL A 18 6.29 1.24 14.54
CA VAL A 18 6.90 2.05 13.47
C VAL A 18 6.52 3.52 13.60
N THR A 19 5.26 3.80 13.92
CA THR A 19 4.76 5.17 14.09
C THR A 19 5.39 5.84 15.30
N LEU A 20 5.46 5.15 16.44
CA LEU A 20 6.10 5.66 17.65
C LEU A 20 7.59 5.96 17.44
N LEU A 21 8.32 5.05 16.77
CA LEU A 21 9.71 5.29 16.39
C LEU A 21 9.85 6.48 15.43
N GLY A 22 8.90 6.62 14.49
CA GLY A 22 8.87 7.75 13.56
C GLY A 22 8.65 9.10 14.24
N LEU A 23 7.88 9.13 15.35
CA LEU A 23 7.65 10.35 16.15
C LEU A 23 8.91 10.83 16.87
N LEU A 24 9.89 9.95 17.08
CA LEU A 24 11.18 10.33 17.67
C LEU A 24 11.99 11.23 16.73
N GLY A 25 11.87 11.06 15.41
CA GLY A 25 12.65 11.81 14.42
C GLY A 25 12.52 13.33 14.55
N PRO A 26 11.32 13.92 14.47
CA PRO A 26 11.13 15.35 14.64
C PRO A 26 11.58 15.87 16.02
N LYS A 27 11.36 15.09 17.07
CA LYS A 27 11.74 15.44 18.44
C LYS A 27 13.26 15.51 18.60
N LEU A 28 13.96 14.50 18.05
CA LEU A 28 15.41 14.46 18.03
C LEU A 28 16.02 15.58 17.22
N ASN A 29 15.43 15.86 16.05
CA ASN A 29 15.87 16.96 15.20
C ASN A 29 15.79 18.30 15.94
N ASN A 30 14.72 18.54 16.67
CA ASN A 30 14.57 19.75 17.47
C ASN A 30 15.67 19.86 18.55
N ILE A 31 15.94 18.78 19.29
CA ILE A 31 17.01 18.74 20.32
C ILE A 31 18.39 18.96 19.69
N VAL A 32 18.65 18.38 18.52
CA VAL A 32 19.93 18.58 17.80
C VAL A 32 20.15 20.04 17.46
N PHE A 33 19.13 20.70 16.93
CA PHE A 33 19.26 22.10 16.48
C PHE A 33 19.24 23.10 17.64
N SER A 34 18.49 22.84 18.73
CA SER A 34 18.42 23.78 19.86
C SER A 34 19.60 23.64 20.82
N ASP A 35 19.96 22.40 21.21
CA ASP A 35 20.88 22.21 22.33
C ASP A 35 22.29 21.78 21.88
N VAL A 36 22.38 20.95 20.83
CA VAL A 36 23.66 20.38 20.39
C VAL A 36 24.46 21.35 19.54
N VAL A 37 23.80 22.06 18.63
CA VAL A 37 24.45 23.04 17.75
C VAL A 37 24.93 24.24 18.56
N GLU A 38 24.14 24.72 19.52
CA GLU A 38 24.50 25.85 20.37
C GLU A 38 25.65 25.53 21.34
N SER A 39 25.77 24.27 21.79
CA SER A 39 26.84 23.88 22.74
C SER A 39 28.24 23.82 22.15
N GLY A 40 28.40 23.80 20.81
CA GLY A 40 29.67 23.71 20.12
C GLY A 40 30.54 22.47 20.44
N SER A 41 30.01 21.50 21.16
CA SER A 41 30.72 20.33 21.65
C SER A 41 30.70 19.19 20.63
N VAL A 42 31.87 18.91 20.03
CA VAL A 42 32.04 17.81 19.05
C VAL A 42 31.67 16.44 19.65
N ARG A 43 31.85 16.24 20.93
CA ARG A 43 31.52 14.98 21.61
C ARG A 43 30.00 14.75 21.69
N LEU A 44 29.23 15.79 21.94
CA LEU A 44 27.78 15.75 21.95
C LEU A 44 27.23 15.49 20.55
N VAL A 45 27.79 16.13 19.51
CA VAL A 45 27.41 15.90 18.13
C VAL A 45 27.67 14.46 17.71
N ALA A 46 28.81 13.87 18.08
CA ALA A 46 29.13 12.47 17.78
C ALA A 46 28.18 11.51 18.49
N ALA A 47 27.85 11.73 19.75
CA ALA A 47 26.92 10.89 20.49
C ALA A 47 25.50 10.93 19.88
N MET A 48 25.03 12.10 19.48
CA MET A 48 23.75 12.28 18.80
C MET A 48 23.70 11.63 17.40
N LEU A 49 24.79 11.68 16.64
CA LEU A 49 24.90 10.98 15.36
C LEU A 49 24.77 9.47 15.53
N ILE A 50 25.47 8.89 16.49
CA ILE A 50 25.37 7.46 16.79
C ILE A 50 23.94 7.09 17.19
N PHE A 51 23.29 7.90 18.02
CA PHE A 51 21.93 7.68 18.45
C PHE A 51 20.94 7.75 17.27
N LEU A 52 21.08 8.73 16.37
CA LEU A 52 20.26 8.84 15.15
C LEU A 52 20.42 7.63 14.23
N ILE A 53 21.66 7.14 14.08
CA ILE A 53 21.93 5.94 13.29
C ILE A 53 21.24 4.72 13.93
N CYS A 54 21.31 4.56 15.24
CA CYS A 54 20.63 3.46 15.94
C CYS A 54 19.10 3.53 15.76
N VAL A 55 18.51 4.72 15.86
CA VAL A 55 17.07 4.93 15.62
C VAL A 55 16.70 4.63 14.18
N ALA A 56 17.54 5.05 13.21
CA ALA A 56 17.30 4.77 11.78
C ALA A 56 17.36 3.26 11.49
N ILE A 57 18.33 2.55 12.04
CA ILE A 57 18.45 1.09 11.90
C ILE A 57 17.23 0.40 12.54
N SER A 58 16.85 0.80 13.76
CA SER A 58 15.69 0.23 14.45
C SER A 58 14.39 0.44 13.67
N THR A 59 14.18 1.63 13.09
CA THR A 59 13.03 1.93 12.25
C THR A 59 13.04 1.12 10.95
N ALA A 60 14.20 0.93 10.33
CA ALA A 60 14.33 0.13 9.11
C ALA A 60 14.01 -1.35 9.38
N LEU A 61 14.52 -1.92 10.47
CA LEU A 61 14.23 -3.29 10.88
C LEU A 61 12.74 -3.49 11.17
N MET A 62 12.12 -2.56 11.90
CA MET A 62 10.69 -2.63 12.22
C MET A 62 9.81 -2.50 10.99
N LYS A 63 10.17 -1.62 10.04
CA LYS A 63 9.51 -1.54 8.73
C LYS A 63 9.63 -2.82 7.93
N SER A 64 10.79 -3.48 7.95
CA SER A 64 10.99 -4.76 7.29
C SER A 64 10.08 -5.85 7.87
N VAL A 65 9.96 -5.92 9.19
CA VAL A 65 9.03 -6.85 9.86
C VAL A 65 7.57 -6.54 9.46
N GLN A 66 7.19 -5.27 9.49
CA GLN A 66 5.85 -4.84 9.06
C GLN A 66 5.54 -5.25 7.62
N LEU A 67 6.48 -5.04 6.69
CA LEU A 67 6.32 -5.44 5.29
C LEU A 67 6.18 -6.95 5.12
N LEU A 68 6.95 -7.75 5.85
CA LEU A 68 6.85 -9.22 5.82
C LEU A 68 5.50 -9.70 6.36
N LEU A 69 5.01 -9.11 7.44
CA LEU A 69 3.69 -9.42 7.99
C LEU A 69 2.58 -9.06 7.00
N MET A 70 2.68 -7.88 6.37
CA MET A 70 1.74 -7.46 5.33
C MET A 70 1.75 -8.41 4.12
N ALA A 71 2.93 -8.77 3.62
CA ALA A 71 3.06 -9.70 2.52
C ALA A 71 2.44 -11.07 2.85
N ARG A 72 2.69 -11.59 4.06
CA ARG A 72 2.11 -12.86 4.53
C ARG A 72 0.59 -12.84 4.55
N ILE A 73 -0.02 -11.76 5.02
CA ILE A 73 -1.49 -11.65 5.09
C ILE A 73 -2.05 -11.44 3.68
N SER A 74 -1.43 -10.60 2.87
CA SER A 74 -1.84 -10.39 1.47
C SER A 74 -1.88 -11.72 0.71
N THR A 75 -0.81 -12.51 0.79
CA THR A 75 -0.75 -13.83 0.14
C THR A 75 -1.82 -14.80 0.67
N LYS A 76 -2.07 -14.85 1.97
CA LYS A 76 -3.13 -15.70 2.53
C LYS A 76 -4.52 -15.31 2.01
N LEU A 77 -4.81 -14.01 1.96
CA LEU A 77 -6.09 -13.52 1.46
C LEU A 77 -6.25 -13.78 -0.04
N GLU A 78 -5.19 -13.53 -0.81
CA GLU A 78 -5.16 -13.75 -2.26
C GLU A 78 -5.45 -15.22 -2.61
N ILE A 79 -4.74 -16.17 -1.97
CA ILE A 79 -4.98 -17.62 -2.16
C ILE A 79 -6.40 -18.00 -1.77
N SER A 80 -6.93 -17.45 -0.69
CA SER A 80 -8.29 -17.76 -0.23
C SER A 80 -9.34 -17.25 -1.21
N VAL A 81 -9.19 -16.04 -1.72
CA VAL A 81 -10.11 -15.46 -2.71
C VAL A 81 -10.01 -16.18 -4.03
N GLN A 82 -8.79 -16.50 -4.48
CA GLN A 82 -8.57 -17.27 -5.70
C GLN A 82 -9.22 -18.67 -5.63
N SER A 83 -9.04 -19.35 -4.51
CA SER A 83 -9.67 -20.67 -4.29
C SER A 83 -11.19 -20.56 -4.30
N ALA A 84 -11.77 -19.55 -3.66
CA ALA A 84 -13.21 -19.32 -3.66
C ALA A 84 -13.74 -18.97 -5.05
N ALA A 85 -13.02 -18.15 -5.81
CA ALA A 85 -13.39 -17.80 -7.19
C ALA A 85 -13.35 -19.05 -8.10
N MET A 86 -12.30 -19.87 -8.01
CA MET A 86 -12.21 -21.14 -8.75
C MET A 86 -13.32 -22.11 -8.41
N MET A 87 -13.62 -22.30 -7.13
CA MET A 87 -14.74 -23.15 -6.69
C MET A 87 -16.05 -22.64 -7.26
N ARG A 88 -16.26 -21.33 -7.28
CA ARG A 88 -17.47 -20.72 -7.86
C ARG A 88 -17.58 -20.96 -9.36
N ILE A 89 -16.48 -20.80 -10.11
CA ILE A 89 -16.45 -21.05 -11.56
C ILE A 89 -16.74 -22.52 -11.85
N LEU A 90 -16.13 -23.46 -11.13
CA LEU A 90 -16.36 -24.87 -11.30
C LEU A 90 -17.79 -25.31 -10.94
N SER A 91 -18.49 -24.56 -10.09
CA SER A 91 -19.89 -24.83 -9.75
C SER A 91 -20.91 -24.30 -10.78
N LEU A 92 -20.47 -23.62 -11.84
CA LEU A 92 -21.34 -23.09 -12.88
C LEU A 92 -21.83 -24.19 -13.83
N PRO A 93 -23.08 -24.11 -14.34
CA PRO A 93 -23.61 -25.11 -15.25
C PRO A 93 -22.87 -25.10 -16.61
N ALA A 94 -22.83 -26.28 -17.27
CA ALA A 94 -22.14 -26.45 -18.55
C ALA A 94 -22.62 -25.50 -19.67
N SER A 95 -23.85 -24.99 -19.57
CA SER A 95 -24.40 -23.99 -20.50
C SER A 95 -23.66 -22.64 -20.45
N PHE A 96 -23.05 -22.31 -19.29
CA PHE A 96 -22.25 -21.10 -19.12
C PHE A 96 -20.96 -21.17 -19.93
N PHE A 97 -20.28 -22.32 -19.89
CA PHE A 97 -19.01 -22.53 -20.60
C PHE A 97 -19.16 -22.55 -22.14
N LYS A 98 -20.37 -22.78 -22.66
CA LYS A 98 -20.66 -22.66 -24.09
C LYS A 98 -20.72 -21.24 -24.61
N LYS A 99 -20.96 -20.25 -23.74
CA LYS A 99 -21.10 -18.83 -24.09
C LYS A 99 -19.77 -18.06 -24.12
N TYR A 100 -18.77 -18.54 -23.39
CA TYR A 100 -17.50 -17.85 -23.23
C TYR A 100 -16.37 -18.77 -23.65
N SER A 101 -15.36 -18.20 -24.32
CA SER A 101 -14.15 -18.94 -24.63
C SER A 101 -13.33 -19.22 -23.35
N SER A 102 -12.58 -20.31 -23.32
CA SER A 102 -11.72 -20.65 -22.19
C SER A 102 -10.70 -19.55 -21.87
N GLY A 103 -10.20 -18.86 -22.90
CA GLY A 103 -9.30 -17.72 -22.74
C GLY A 103 -9.96 -16.50 -22.10
N GLU A 104 -11.22 -16.21 -22.45
CA GLU A 104 -11.97 -15.12 -21.85
C GLU A 104 -12.29 -15.39 -20.37
N LEU A 105 -12.64 -16.63 -20.03
CA LEU A 105 -12.86 -17.05 -18.65
C LEU A 105 -11.57 -16.95 -17.82
N TYR A 106 -10.44 -17.39 -18.35
CA TYR A 106 -9.16 -17.27 -17.69
C TYR A 106 -8.82 -15.80 -17.39
N GLN A 107 -8.96 -14.93 -18.37
CA GLN A 107 -8.64 -13.52 -18.24
C GLN A 107 -9.56 -12.80 -17.23
N ARG A 108 -10.84 -13.16 -17.20
CA ARG A 108 -11.78 -12.64 -16.17
C ARG A 108 -11.41 -13.10 -14.76
N THR A 109 -10.92 -14.32 -14.62
CA THR A 109 -10.44 -14.84 -13.32
C THR A 109 -9.19 -14.11 -12.87
N GLU A 110 -8.26 -13.84 -13.78
CA GLU A 110 -7.06 -13.05 -13.51
C GLU A 110 -7.41 -11.64 -13.04
N TYR A 111 -8.35 -10.95 -13.69
CA TYR A 111 -8.82 -9.62 -13.25
C TYR A 111 -9.47 -9.65 -11.86
N ILE A 112 -10.19 -10.71 -11.51
CA ILE A 112 -10.75 -10.86 -10.16
C ILE A 112 -9.61 -10.96 -9.14
N ASN A 113 -8.58 -11.73 -9.43
CA ASN A 113 -7.41 -11.85 -8.57
C ASN A 113 -6.67 -10.54 -8.40
N ASP A 114 -6.42 -9.81 -9.49
CA ASP A 114 -5.78 -8.50 -9.48
C ASP A 114 -6.56 -7.49 -8.64
N ILE A 115 -7.88 -7.42 -8.82
CA ILE A 115 -8.74 -6.52 -8.05
C ILE A 115 -8.71 -6.89 -6.57
N CYS A 116 -8.79 -8.16 -6.23
CA CYS A 116 -8.72 -8.61 -4.84
C CYS A 116 -7.36 -8.33 -4.21
N GLY A 117 -6.27 -8.58 -4.91
CA GLY A 117 -4.92 -8.25 -4.46
C GLY A 117 -4.75 -6.75 -4.21
N LEU A 118 -5.22 -5.91 -5.14
CA LEU A 118 -5.21 -4.46 -4.99
C LEU A 118 -6.06 -3.98 -3.80
N MET A 119 -7.25 -4.54 -3.60
CA MET A 119 -8.11 -4.17 -2.47
C MET A 119 -7.48 -4.56 -1.14
N VAL A 120 -6.94 -5.75 -1.04
CA VAL A 120 -6.25 -6.22 0.17
C VAL A 120 -5.03 -5.36 0.47
N SER A 121 -4.20 -5.10 -0.52
CA SER A 121 -3.03 -4.22 -0.39
C SER A 121 -3.44 -2.79 0.00
N ALA A 122 -4.46 -2.22 -0.62
CA ALA A 122 -4.94 -0.87 -0.31
C ALA A 122 -5.48 -0.78 1.12
N VAL A 123 -6.27 -1.72 1.58
CA VAL A 123 -6.85 -1.71 2.93
C VAL A 123 -5.79 -1.94 3.99
N LEU A 124 -4.94 -2.94 3.83
CA LEU A 124 -3.94 -3.29 4.84
C LEU A 124 -2.78 -2.29 4.88
N SER A 125 -2.23 -1.91 3.72
CA SER A 125 -1.06 -1.03 3.67
C SER A 125 -1.45 0.44 3.86
N THR A 126 -2.38 0.94 3.05
CA THR A 126 -2.76 2.36 3.07
C THR A 126 -3.69 2.67 4.24
N GLY A 127 -4.66 1.81 4.55
CA GLY A 127 -5.63 2.03 5.62
C GLY A 127 -4.98 2.12 6.99
N LEU A 128 -4.18 1.13 7.37
CA LEU A 128 -3.46 1.14 8.64
C LEU A 128 -2.47 2.32 8.74
N THR A 129 -1.67 2.53 7.70
CA THR A 129 -0.68 3.61 7.70
C THR A 129 -1.35 4.98 7.80
N SER A 130 -2.50 5.19 7.13
CA SER A 130 -3.24 6.44 7.18
C SER A 130 -3.76 6.79 8.57
N VAL A 131 -4.31 5.81 9.30
CA VAL A 131 -4.79 6.03 10.67
C VAL A 131 -3.66 6.52 11.56
N PHE A 132 -2.49 5.88 11.49
CA PHE A 132 -1.35 6.28 12.31
C PHE A 132 -0.67 7.55 11.83
N SER A 133 -0.75 7.90 10.54
CA SER A 133 -0.19 9.15 10.00
C SER A 133 -0.88 10.40 10.55
N LEU A 134 -2.14 10.30 10.99
CA LEU A 134 -2.83 11.38 11.68
C LEU A 134 -2.09 11.85 12.94
N THR A 135 -1.34 10.95 13.57
CA THR A 135 -0.51 11.28 14.73
C THR A 135 0.63 12.24 14.36
N TYR A 136 1.16 12.16 13.13
CA TYR A 136 2.16 13.13 12.66
C TYR A 136 1.57 14.51 12.44
N LEU A 137 0.32 14.59 12.00
CA LEU A 137 -0.38 15.88 11.87
C LEU A 137 -0.46 16.60 13.23
N SER A 138 -0.76 15.88 14.30
CA SER A 138 -0.84 16.49 15.63
C SER A 138 0.47 17.12 16.10
N GLN A 139 1.60 16.60 15.66
CA GLN A 139 2.91 17.17 15.97
C GLN A 139 3.12 18.54 15.34
N ILE A 140 2.63 18.78 14.13
CA ILE A 140 2.74 20.07 13.44
C ILE A 140 2.02 21.15 14.26
N PHE A 141 0.86 20.82 14.82
CA PHE A 141 0.11 21.75 15.67
C PHE A 141 0.84 22.09 16.97
N ILE A 142 1.60 21.15 17.52
CA ILE A 142 2.30 21.32 18.80
C ILE A 142 3.61 22.08 18.63
N TYR A 143 4.41 21.73 17.59
CA TYR A 143 5.77 22.26 17.44
C TYR A 143 5.85 23.53 16.59
N ALA A 144 4.92 23.73 15.65
CA ALA A 144 5.01 24.84 14.70
C ALA A 144 3.61 25.36 14.29
N PRO A 145 2.87 26.03 15.16
CA PRO A 145 1.52 26.52 14.85
C PRO A 145 1.49 27.50 13.68
N SER A 146 2.57 28.25 13.47
CA SER A 146 2.69 29.18 12.32
C SER A 146 2.79 28.47 10.95
N LEU A 147 3.24 27.20 10.93
CA LEU A 147 3.35 26.41 9.72
C LEU A 147 2.08 25.60 9.39
N VAL A 148 1.08 25.63 10.25
CA VAL A 148 -0.17 24.87 10.05
C VAL A 148 -0.91 25.35 8.80
N ALA A 149 -1.03 26.67 8.60
CA ALA A 149 -1.73 27.23 7.45
C ALA A 149 -1.07 26.83 6.11
N PRO A 150 0.24 27.04 5.89
CA PRO A 150 0.88 26.58 4.64
C PRO A 150 0.88 25.07 4.50
N ALA A 151 1.01 24.29 5.59
CA ALA A 151 0.94 22.83 5.53
C ALA A 151 -0.44 22.33 5.07
N LEU A 152 -1.53 22.90 5.60
CA LEU A 152 -2.89 22.57 5.16
C LEU A 152 -3.12 22.92 3.69
N LEU A 153 -2.59 24.05 3.22
CA LEU A 153 -2.69 24.44 1.81
C LEU A 153 -2.00 23.43 0.90
N VAL A 154 -0.79 22.99 1.26
CA VAL A 154 -0.05 21.95 0.50
C VAL A 154 -0.82 20.63 0.51
N ILE A 155 -1.35 20.18 1.66
CA ILE A 155 -2.15 18.96 1.76
C ILE A 155 -3.39 19.06 0.87
N PHE A 156 -4.10 20.19 0.89
CA PHE A 156 -5.28 20.38 0.05
C PHE A 156 -4.93 20.39 -1.45
N ALA A 157 -3.86 21.07 -1.83
CA ALA A 157 -3.36 21.07 -3.21
C ALA A 157 -2.98 19.66 -3.69
N THR A 158 -2.26 18.89 -2.86
CA THR A 158 -1.89 17.50 -3.19
C THR A 158 -3.10 16.58 -3.30
N LEU A 159 -4.12 16.75 -2.45
CA LEU A 159 -5.37 15.99 -2.54
C LEU A 159 -6.13 16.30 -3.84
N LEU A 160 -6.25 17.58 -4.21
CA LEU A 160 -6.87 17.97 -5.48
C LEU A 160 -6.13 17.39 -6.69
N LEU A 161 -4.81 17.50 -6.68
CA LEU A 161 -3.96 16.98 -7.76
C LEU A 161 -4.08 15.45 -7.86
N SER A 162 -4.09 14.75 -6.74
CA SER A 162 -4.29 13.29 -6.67
C SER A 162 -5.67 12.89 -7.22
N LEU A 163 -6.72 13.63 -6.86
CA LEU A 163 -8.08 13.37 -7.34
C LEU A 163 -8.18 13.55 -8.86
N VAL A 164 -7.61 14.61 -9.41
CA VAL A 164 -7.55 14.85 -10.87
C VAL A 164 -6.78 13.74 -11.57
N THR A 165 -5.61 13.39 -11.04
CA THR A 165 -4.76 12.32 -11.61
C THR A 165 -5.49 10.98 -11.60
N THR A 166 -6.17 10.64 -10.51
CA THR A 166 -6.94 9.39 -10.39
C THR A 166 -8.08 9.32 -11.40
N LEU A 167 -8.81 10.43 -11.61
CA LEU A 167 -9.89 10.49 -12.60
C LEU A 167 -9.37 10.32 -14.03
N VAL A 168 -8.24 10.95 -14.34
CA VAL A 168 -7.59 10.81 -15.66
C VAL A 168 -7.07 9.38 -15.86
N GLN A 169 -6.41 8.80 -14.85
CA GLN A 169 -5.94 7.43 -14.90
C GLN A 169 -7.09 6.44 -15.07
N ALA A 170 -8.19 6.59 -14.33
CA ALA A 170 -9.36 5.72 -14.45
C ALA A 170 -9.92 5.68 -15.87
N ARG A 171 -9.97 6.86 -16.54
CA ARG A 171 -10.40 6.94 -17.96
C ARG A 171 -9.42 6.25 -18.89
N ASN A 172 -8.12 6.44 -18.69
CA ASN A 172 -7.08 5.85 -19.54
C ASN A 172 -7.02 4.32 -19.34
N THR A 173 -7.10 3.84 -18.09
CA THR A 173 -7.12 2.41 -17.77
C THR A 173 -8.32 1.72 -18.42
N LYS A 174 -9.51 2.34 -18.39
CA LYS A 174 -10.68 1.80 -19.08
C LYS A 174 -10.44 1.62 -20.59
N ARG A 175 -9.87 2.62 -21.25
CA ARG A 175 -9.52 2.53 -22.67
C ARG A 175 -8.47 1.46 -22.96
N GLN A 176 -7.45 1.34 -22.09
CA GLN A 176 -6.43 0.30 -22.21
C GLN A 176 -7.01 -1.10 -22.04
N MET A 177 -7.91 -1.30 -21.09
CA MET A 177 -8.60 -2.58 -20.89
C MET A 177 -9.46 -2.96 -22.10
N GLU A 178 -10.20 -2.02 -22.67
CA GLU A 178 -10.99 -2.24 -23.88
C GLU A 178 -10.11 -2.61 -25.10
N ALA A 179 -8.93 -2.00 -25.22
CA ALA A 179 -7.95 -2.33 -26.26
C ALA A 179 -7.31 -3.71 -26.03
N ALA A 180 -6.91 -4.02 -24.81
CA ALA A 180 -6.31 -5.30 -24.43
C ALA A 180 -7.26 -6.49 -24.63
N VAL A 181 -8.56 -6.31 -24.36
CA VAL A 181 -9.59 -7.33 -24.65
C VAL A 181 -9.71 -7.60 -26.15
N LYS A 182 -9.65 -6.56 -26.99
CA LYS A 182 -9.66 -6.72 -28.46
C LYS A 182 -8.41 -7.42 -28.97
N GLU A 183 -7.25 -7.06 -28.45
CA GLU A 183 -5.97 -7.65 -28.82
C GLU A 183 -5.89 -9.13 -28.43
N SER A 184 -6.33 -9.51 -27.25
CA SER A 184 -6.39 -10.91 -26.84
C SER A 184 -7.37 -11.72 -27.69
N GLY A 185 -8.50 -11.13 -28.09
CA GLY A 185 -9.45 -11.78 -29.00
C GLY A 185 -8.85 -12.08 -30.37
N VAL A 186 -8.07 -11.15 -30.92
CA VAL A 186 -7.39 -11.33 -32.21
C VAL A 186 -6.25 -12.35 -32.10
N SER A 187 -5.46 -12.28 -31.04
CA SER A 187 -4.38 -13.26 -30.79
C SER A 187 -4.91 -14.69 -30.66
N TYR A 188 -6.03 -14.86 -30.00
CA TYR A 188 -6.68 -16.18 -29.85
C TYR A 188 -7.24 -16.69 -31.19
N ALA A 189 -7.83 -15.80 -31.99
CA ALA A 189 -8.32 -16.14 -33.32
C ALA A 189 -7.18 -16.54 -34.29
N LEU A 190 -6.01 -15.89 -34.18
CA LEU A 190 -4.82 -16.22 -34.97
C LEU A 190 -4.26 -17.60 -34.55
N ILE A 191 -4.13 -17.88 -33.26
CA ILE A 191 -3.62 -19.17 -32.76
C ILE A 191 -4.58 -20.32 -33.13
N SER A 192 -5.88 -20.10 -33.02
CA SER A 192 -6.88 -21.11 -33.40
C SER A 192 -7.03 -21.26 -34.93
N GLY A 193 -6.70 -20.24 -35.70
CA GLY A 193 -6.71 -20.30 -37.19
C GLY A 193 -5.51 -21.01 -37.81
N VAL A 194 -4.40 -21.09 -37.10
CA VAL A 194 -3.19 -21.83 -37.54
C VAL A 194 -3.37 -23.35 -37.49
N GLN A 195 -4.40 -23.84 -36.77
CA GLN A 195 -4.67 -25.27 -36.58
C GLN A 195 -5.61 -25.85 -37.68
N LYS A 196 -5.95 -25.11 -38.73
CA LYS A 196 -6.64 -25.55 -39.90
C LYS A 196 -5.73 -25.46 -41.12
#